data_46db8d230d45c8b1756810c96bb8e6b5
#
_entry.id   46db8d230d45c8b1756810c96bb8e6b5
#
_cell.length_a   1.000
_cell.length_b   1.000
_cell.length_c   1.000
_cell.angle_alpha   90.00
_cell.angle_beta   90.00
_cell.angle_gamma   90.00
#
_symmetry.space_group_name_H-M   'P 1'
#
loop_
_entity.id
_entity.type
_entity.pdbx_description
1 polymer ?
#
loop_
_entity_poly.entity_id
_entity_poly.type
_entity_poly.pdbx_seq_one_letter_code
_entity_poly.pdbx_strand_id
1 'polypeptide(L)'
;MGFDNGDGNTPNIVNTSVKRTRRYLTEREVEKLIEAARKHGRYGHRDATMILLAYRHGLRASELVDLHWHQIELNTGRLHVRRNKRGTPSVHPLQGDEIRALRRLQREQKASPHVFQSERGGPMTAKSFGTLFERLGKHAGMPFQVLPHMLRHACGYALANAGHDTRALQAWVWIATMGPKLFLVPRPLGRARCRATPDDAGGLHH
;
A
#
# COMPACT_ATOMS: atom_id res chain seq x y z
N MET A 1 72.54 -2.82 12.77
CA MET A 1 71.64 -1.66 12.91
C MET A 1 70.42 -1.98 12.07
N GLY A 2 69.38 -2.47 12.72
CA GLY A 2 68.11 -2.78 12.10
C GLY A 2 67.15 -1.62 12.28
N PHE A 3 66.39 -1.27 11.26
CA PHE A 3 65.20 -0.44 11.34
C PHE A 3 64.04 -1.23 10.85
N ASP A 4 63.27 -1.71 11.80
CA ASP A 4 61.94 -2.27 11.64
C ASP A 4 60.92 -1.12 11.69
N ASN A 5 60.16 -0.91 10.63
CA ASN A 5 59.03 -0.01 10.62
C ASN A 5 57.84 -0.73 9.92
N GLY A 6 57.18 -1.55 10.71
CA GLY A 6 55.92 -2.17 10.34
C GLY A 6 54.74 -1.36 10.86
N ASP A 7 54.27 -0.34 10.14
CA ASP A 7 52.98 0.29 10.38
C ASP A 7 51.94 -0.22 9.39
N GLY A 8 51.43 -1.39 9.75
CA GLY A 8 50.27 -1.96 9.12
C GLY A 8 48.97 -1.23 9.54
N ASN A 9 48.75 -0.03 9.05
CA ASN A 9 47.46 0.63 9.14
C ASN A 9 46.55 0.17 8.01
N THR A 10 45.94 -0.98 8.17
CA THR A 10 44.81 -1.39 7.30
C THR A 10 43.62 -0.48 7.65
N PRO A 11 43.10 0.33 6.71
CA PRO A 11 41.88 1.07 6.93
C PRO A 11 40.75 0.08 7.15
N ASN A 12 40.19 0.11 8.34
CA ASN A 12 38.99 -0.60 8.71
C ASN A 12 37.84 -0.07 7.82
N ILE A 13 37.57 -0.79 6.71
CA ILE A 13 36.45 -0.52 5.84
C ILE A 13 35.23 -0.88 6.66
N VAL A 14 34.69 0.11 7.40
CA VAL A 14 33.38 0.04 7.99
C VAL A 14 32.42 -0.11 6.83
N ASN A 15 32.02 -1.33 6.61
CA ASN A 15 31.00 -1.70 5.62
C ASN A 15 29.66 -1.13 6.11
N THR A 16 29.48 0.18 5.95
CA THR A 16 28.22 0.87 6.06
C THR A 16 27.38 0.39 4.88
N SER A 17 26.81 -0.81 5.02
CA SER A 17 25.71 -1.23 4.17
C SER A 17 24.61 -0.17 4.34
N VAL A 18 24.60 0.82 3.45
CA VAL A 18 23.48 1.74 3.29
C VAL A 18 22.27 0.86 3.04
N LYS A 19 21.51 0.60 4.10
CA LYS A 19 20.21 -0.05 4.01
C LYS A 19 19.43 0.79 3.00
N ARG A 20 19.41 0.36 1.74
CA ARG A 20 18.58 0.98 0.71
C ARG A 20 17.17 0.95 1.24
N THR A 21 16.68 2.08 1.71
CA THR A 21 15.35 2.21 2.27
C THR A 21 14.37 1.90 1.13
N ARG A 22 13.79 0.73 1.17
CA ARG A 22 12.81 0.28 0.19
C ARG A 22 11.64 1.26 0.21
N ARG A 23 11.22 1.73 -0.96
CA ARG A 23 10.22 2.80 -1.08
C ARG A 23 8.78 2.30 -1.24
N TYR A 24 8.57 1.00 -1.42
CA TYR A 24 7.25 0.41 -1.63
C TYR A 24 7.11 -0.92 -0.88
N LEU A 25 5.86 -1.31 -0.66
CA LEU A 25 5.49 -2.60 -0.07
C LEU A 25 5.02 -3.54 -1.17
N THR A 26 5.29 -4.82 -1.03
CA THR A 26 4.64 -5.86 -1.83
C THR A 26 3.23 -6.10 -1.33
N GLU A 27 2.38 -6.69 -2.15
CA GLU A 27 1.01 -7.07 -1.78
C GLU A 27 0.99 -7.95 -0.52
N ARG A 28 1.84 -8.97 -0.44
CA ARG A 28 1.99 -9.83 0.75
C ARG A 28 2.38 -9.05 2.01
N GLU A 29 3.18 -8.02 1.89
CA GLU A 29 3.56 -7.17 3.03
C GLU A 29 2.40 -6.27 3.47
N VAL A 30 1.59 -5.78 2.53
CA VAL A 30 0.36 -5.06 2.83
C VAL A 30 -0.64 -5.97 3.56
N GLU A 31 -0.81 -7.22 3.11
CA GLU A 31 -1.66 -8.22 3.77
C GLU A 31 -1.20 -8.48 5.21
N LYS A 32 0.11 -8.68 5.43
CA LYS A 32 0.68 -8.84 6.78
C LYS A 32 0.41 -7.63 7.68
N LEU A 33 0.48 -6.43 7.14
CA LEU A 33 0.17 -5.20 7.89
C LEU A 33 -1.31 -5.12 8.25
N ILE A 34 -2.21 -5.49 7.34
CA ILE A 34 -3.66 -5.57 7.59
C ILE A 34 -3.96 -6.61 8.67
N GLU A 35 -3.31 -7.77 8.61
CA GLU A 35 -3.45 -8.83 9.61
C GLU A 35 -2.92 -8.40 10.99
N ALA A 36 -1.74 -7.78 11.02
CA ALA A 36 -1.18 -7.21 12.25
C ALA A 36 -2.10 -6.15 12.86
N ALA A 37 -2.73 -5.31 12.04
CA ALA A 37 -3.70 -4.32 12.50
C ALA A 37 -4.91 -5.00 13.17
N ARG A 38 -5.45 -6.07 12.57
CA ARG A 38 -6.57 -6.82 13.13
C ARG A 38 -6.24 -7.47 14.47
N LYS A 39 -5.02 -8.02 14.60
CA LYS A 39 -4.59 -8.79 15.80
C LYS A 39 -4.11 -7.91 16.95
N HIS A 40 -3.40 -6.83 16.66
CA HIS A 40 -2.66 -6.05 17.66
C HIS A 40 -3.21 -4.63 17.87
N GLY A 41 -4.18 -4.20 17.08
CA GLY A 41 -4.80 -2.88 17.19
C GLY A 41 -5.96 -2.88 18.20
N ARG A 42 -5.99 -1.91 19.14
CA ARG A 42 -7.18 -1.66 19.98
C ARG A 42 -8.43 -1.41 19.13
N TYR A 43 -8.24 -0.80 17.97
CA TYR A 43 -9.27 -0.54 16.96
C TYR A 43 -8.94 -1.28 15.67
N GLY A 44 -8.68 -2.60 15.79
CA GLY A 44 -8.09 -3.41 14.71
C GLY A 44 -8.87 -3.37 13.41
N HIS A 45 -10.21 -3.32 13.47
CA HIS A 45 -11.03 -3.20 12.27
C HIS A 45 -10.84 -1.85 11.56
N ARG A 46 -10.85 -0.74 12.33
CA ARG A 46 -10.59 0.61 11.79
C ARG A 46 -9.21 0.69 11.14
N ASP A 47 -8.18 0.24 11.85
CA ASP A 47 -6.79 0.33 11.44
C ASP A 47 -6.53 -0.52 10.18
N ALA A 48 -7.09 -1.71 10.10
CA ALA A 48 -7.05 -2.57 8.92
C ALA A 48 -7.78 -1.94 7.72
N THR A 49 -8.94 -1.31 7.94
CA THR A 49 -9.70 -0.62 6.89
C THR A 49 -8.93 0.59 6.36
N MET A 50 -8.25 1.34 7.24
CA MET A 50 -7.37 2.46 6.84
C MET A 50 -6.26 2.00 5.90
N ILE A 51 -5.57 0.91 6.23
CA ILE A 51 -4.49 0.36 5.39
C ILE A 51 -5.04 -0.10 4.04
N LEU A 52 -6.17 -0.81 4.05
CA LEU A 52 -6.82 -1.32 2.85
C LEU A 52 -7.17 -0.19 1.87
N LEU A 53 -7.87 0.86 2.34
CA LEU A 53 -8.25 2.00 1.51
C LEU A 53 -7.02 2.80 1.03
N ALA A 54 -6.04 3.04 1.92
CA ALA A 54 -4.82 3.75 1.55
C ALA A 54 -4.06 3.02 0.42
N TYR A 55 -3.98 1.69 0.50
CA TYR A 55 -3.34 0.87 -0.51
C TYR A 55 -4.12 0.85 -1.83
N ARG A 56 -5.42 0.49 -1.81
CA ARG A 56 -6.20 0.29 -3.04
C ARG A 56 -6.46 1.57 -3.82
N HIS A 57 -6.65 2.68 -3.12
CA HIS A 57 -6.95 3.97 -3.74
C HIS A 57 -5.74 4.90 -3.83
N GLY A 58 -4.58 4.46 -3.35
CA GLY A 58 -3.36 5.24 -3.34
C GLY A 58 -3.49 6.56 -2.60
N LEU A 59 -4.22 6.59 -1.47
CA LEU A 59 -4.46 7.79 -0.70
C LEU A 59 -3.20 8.25 0.04
N ARG A 60 -2.98 9.55 0.10
CA ARG A 60 -2.01 10.11 1.04
C ARG A 60 -2.53 9.99 2.47
N ALA A 61 -1.64 9.97 3.46
CA ALA A 61 -2.03 9.94 4.86
C ALA A 61 -3.02 11.06 5.22
N SER A 62 -2.77 12.28 4.71
CA SER A 62 -3.67 13.43 4.93
C SER A 62 -5.04 13.26 4.25
N GLU A 63 -5.08 12.70 3.03
CA GLU A 63 -6.31 12.43 2.29
C GLU A 63 -7.15 11.34 2.99
N LEU A 64 -6.47 10.31 3.51
CA LEU A 64 -7.10 9.21 4.23
C LEU A 64 -7.75 9.67 5.55
N VAL A 65 -7.01 10.40 6.38
CA VAL A 65 -7.53 10.83 7.69
C VAL A 65 -8.60 11.92 7.60
N ASP A 66 -8.58 12.70 6.51
CA ASP A 66 -9.58 13.72 6.20
C ASP A 66 -10.80 13.17 5.43
N LEU A 67 -10.92 11.86 5.28
CA LEU A 67 -12.02 11.24 4.55
C LEU A 67 -13.32 11.37 5.33
N HIS A 68 -14.36 11.89 4.65
CA HIS A 68 -15.69 12.09 5.20
C HIS A 68 -16.71 11.08 4.64
N TRP A 69 -17.73 10.76 5.41
CA TRP A 69 -18.79 9.84 4.98
C TRP A 69 -19.55 10.30 3.75
N HIS A 70 -19.73 11.61 3.54
CA HIS A 70 -20.39 12.13 2.34
C HIS A 70 -19.60 11.88 1.04
N GLN A 71 -18.32 11.53 1.15
CA GLN A 71 -17.48 11.13 0.00
C GLN A 71 -17.63 9.65 -0.36
N ILE A 72 -18.38 8.87 0.42
CA ILE A 72 -18.54 7.44 0.26
C ILE A 72 -19.98 7.09 -0.06
N GLU A 73 -20.23 6.64 -1.27
CA GLU A 73 -21.52 6.14 -1.71
C GLU A 73 -21.56 4.62 -1.53
N LEU A 74 -21.97 4.14 -0.36
CA LEU A 74 -21.98 2.70 -0.04
C LEU A 74 -22.96 1.89 -0.89
N ASN A 75 -24.00 2.52 -1.45
CA ASN A 75 -25.00 1.86 -2.28
C ASN A 75 -24.53 1.65 -3.71
N THR A 76 -23.83 2.64 -4.28
CA THR A 76 -23.29 2.60 -5.64
C THR A 76 -21.84 2.10 -5.67
N GLY A 77 -21.22 1.92 -4.50
CA GLY A 77 -19.83 1.48 -4.38
C GLY A 77 -18.82 2.49 -4.93
N ARG A 78 -18.99 3.77 -4.62
CA ARG A 78 -18.11 4.84 -5.12
C ARG A 78 -17.44 5.59 -3.99
N LEU A 79 -16.16 5.90 -4.17
CA LEU A 79 -15.36 6.75 -3.30
C LEU A 79 -14.94 8.00 -4.07
N HIS A 80 -15.38 9.18 -3.61
CA HIS A 80 -15.00 10.47 -4.15
C HIS A 80 -13.73 10.96 -3.46
N VAL A 81 -12.60 10.88 -4.15
CA VAL A 81 -11.29 11.29 -3.61
C VAL A 81 -11.04 12.76 -3.91
N ARG A 82 -10.96 13.59 -2.86
CA ARG A 82 -10.51 14.97 -2.97
C ARG A 82 -8.98 14.98 -2.86
N ARG A 83 -8.30 15.42 -3.92
CA ARG A 83 -6.84 15.47 -3.93
C ARG A 83 -6.34 16.77 -3.31
N ASN A 84 -5.65 16.67 -2.18
CA ASN A 84 -4.90 17.78 -1.62
C ASN A 84 -3.70 18.09 -2.53
N LYS A 85 -3.33 19.36 -2.70
CA LYS A 85 -2.18 19.80 -3.51
C LYS A 85 -2.34 19.57 -5.03
N ARG A 86 -3.12 20.42 -5.70
CA ARG A 86 -3.23 20.52 -7.17
C ARG A 86 -3.63 19.23 -7.91
N GLY A 87 -4.16 18.24 -7.21
CA GLY A 87 -4.65 17.00 -7.83
C GLY A 87 -6.09 17.16 -8.33
N THR A 88 -6.41 16.51 -9.44
CA THR A 88 -7.79 16.43 -9.94
C THR A 88 -8.62 15.53 -9.04
N PRO A 89 -9.83 15.95 -8.61
CA PRO A 89 -10.76 15.04 -7.91
C PRO A 89 -11.03 13.81 -8.78
N SER A 90 -11.16 12.66 -8.15
CA SER A 90 -11.38 11.39 -8.86
C SER A 90 -12.42 10.54 -8.12
N VAL A 91 -13.15 9.73 -8.89
CA VAL A 91 -14.11 8.76 -8.35
C VAL A 91 -13.54 7.38 -8.54
N HIS A 92 -13.45 6.62 -7.46
CA HIS A 92 -12.87 5.29 -7.43
C HIS A 92 -13.95 4.25 -7.10
N PRO A 93 -14.03 3.12 -7.81
CA PRO A 93 -14.94 2.04 -7.45
C PRO A 93 -14.45 1.36 -6.16
N LEU A 94 -15.37 1.12 -5.24
CA LEU A 94 -15.14 0.33 -4.03
C LEU A 94 -15.42 -1.14 -4.30
N GLN A 95 -14.55 -2.01 -3.83
CA GLN A 95 -14.75 -3.45 -3.87
C GLN A 95 -15.70 -3.91 -2.76
N GLY A 96 -16.32 -5.09 -2.93
CA GLY A 96 -17.31 -5.61 -1.99
C GLY A 96 -16.79 -5.80 -0.55
N ASP A 97 -15.52 -6.13 -0.37
CA ASP A 97 -14.88 -6.24 0.94
C ASP A 97 -14.65 -4.88 1.60
N GLU A 98 -14.34 -3.84 0.82
CA GLU A 98 -14.23 -2.46 1.31
C GLU A 98 -15.58 -1.93 1.75
N ILE A 99 -16.63 -2.17 0.96
CA ILE A 99 -18.01 -1.78 1.31
C ILE A 99 -18.44 -2.46 2.62
N ARG A 100 -18.16 -3.76 2.78
CA ARG A 100 -18.45 -4.49 4.02
C ARG A 100 -17.67 -3.92 5.21
N ALA A 101 -16.37 -3.62 5.01
CA ALA A 101 -15.53 -3.05 6.04
C ALA A 101 -16.01 -1.65 6.46
N LEU A 102 -16.37 -0.79 5.51
CA LEU A 102 -16.89 0.56 5.77
C LEU A 102 -18.26 0.53 6.45
N ARG A 103 -19.18 -0.35 6.02
CA ARG A 103 -20.49 -0.52 6.69
C ARG A 103 -20.33 -0.98 8.13
N ARG A 104 -19.41 -1.88 8.40
CA ARG A 104 -19.09 -2.33 9.76
C ARG A 104 -18.51 -1.17 10.58
N LEU A 105 -17.54 -0.43 10.02
CA LEU A 105 -16.94 0.72 10.67
C LEU A 105 -17.99 1.78 11.05
N GLN A 106 -18.95 2.07 10.15
CA GLN A 106 -20.03 3.02 10.39
C GLN A 106 -20.94 2.62 11.56
N ARG A 107 -21.16 1.31 11.76
CA ARG A 107 -21.95 0.79 12.89
C ARG A 107 -21.18 0.79 14.21
N GLU A 108 -19.87 0.58 14.17
CA GLU A 108 -19.03 0.47 15.38
C GLU A 108 -18.58 1.81 15.94
N GLN A 109 -18.59 2.86 15.12
CA GLN A 109 -18.13 4.19 15.53
C GLN A 109 -19.30 5.11 15.94
N LYS A 110 -18.98 6.08 16.80
CA LYS A 110 -19.91 7.16 17.12
C LYS A 110 -20.19 7.99 15.87
N ALA A 111 -21.38 8.60 15.81
CA ALA A 111 -21.75 9.51 14.73
C ALA A 111 -20.72 10.63 14.58
N SER A 112 -20.15 10.77 13.40
CA SER A 112 -19.13 11.76 13.05
C SER A 112 -19.13 11.96 11.55
N PRO A 113 -18.82 13.15 11.06
CA PRO A 113 -18.62 13.35 9.62
C PRO A 113 -17.39 12.60 9.08
N HIS A 114 -16.37 12.38 9.92
CA HIS A 114 -15.14 11.70 9.54
C HIS A 114 -15.28 10.18 9.55
N VAL A 115 -14.72 9.51 8.53
CA VAL A 115 -14.71 8.05 8.44
C VAL A 115 -13.78 7.44 9.48
N PHE A 116 -12.64 8.09 9.76
CA PHE A 116 -11.65 7.57 10.69
C PHE A 116 -11.50 8.51 11.89
N GLN A 117 -11.93 8.02 13.04
CA GLN A 117 -11.87 8.74 14.30
C GLN A 117 -10.67 8.31 15.13
N SER A 118 -10.13 9.25 15.91
CA SER A 118 -9.13 8.97 16.94
C SER A 118 -9.79 8.25 18.14
N GLU A 119 -8.99 7.78 19.08
CA GLU A 119 -9.47 7.16 20.31
C GLU A 119 -10.36 8.10 21.17
N ARG A 120 -10.15 9.40 21.04
CA ARG A 120 -10.92 10.43 21.75
C ARG A 120 -12.22 10.83 21.04
N GLY A 121 -12.56 10.19 19.91
CA GLY A 121 -13.75 10.47 19.12
C GLY A 121 -13.64 11.65 18.15
N GLY A 122 -12.51 12.38 18.14
CA GLY A 122 -12.24 13.43 17.16
C GLY A 122 -11.57 12.90 15.89
N PRO A 123 -11.28 13.76 14.89
CA PRO A 123 -10.61 13.36 13.67
C PRO A 123 -9.20 12.82 13.96
N MET A 124 -8.78 11.82 13.19
CA MET A 124 -7.41 11.30 13.25
C MET A 124 -6.47 12.25 12.51
N THR A 125 -5.21 12.37 12.98
CA THR A 125 -4.19 13.15 12.28
C THR A 125 -3.30 12.28 11.42
N ALA A 126 -2.70 12.83 10.35
CA ALA A 126 -1.74 12.13 9.52
C ALA A 126 -0.52 11.64 10.34
N LYS A 127 -0.10 12.40 11.36
CA LYS A 127 0.96 12.01 12.29
C LYS A 127 0.57 10.79 13.11
N SER A 128 -0.65 10.77 13.66
CA SER A 128 -1.17 9.63 14.44
C SER A 128 -1.25 8.36 13.57
N PHE A 129 -1.70 8.49 12.31
CA PHE A 129 -1.69 7.39 11.37
C PHE A 129 -0.26 6.91 11.05
N GLY A 130 0.70 7.82 10.88
CA GLY A 130 2.11 7.47 10.67
C GLY A 130 2.68 6.65 11.83
N THR A 131 2.46 7.09 13.06
CA THR A 131 2.90 6.39 14.28
C THR A 131 2.24 5.02 14.42
N LEU A 132 0.93 4.94 14.17
CA LEU A 132 0.18 3.68 14.14
C LEU A 132 0.79 2.71 13.12
N PHE A 133 1.01 3.18 11.90
CA PHE A 133 1.49 2.36 10.79
C PHE A 133 2.92 1.84 11.05
N GLU A 134 3.80 2.67 11.61
CA GLU A 134 5.14 2.24 12.03
C GLU A 134 5.09 1.14 13.10
N ARG A 135 4.23 1.29 14.11
CA ARG A 135 4.02 0.28 15.15
C ARG A 135 3.52 -1.05 14.55
N LEU A 136 2.57 -0.97 13.62
CA LEU A 136 2.05 -2.15 12.93
C LEU A 136 3.13 -2.85 12.09
N GLY A 137 4.05 -2.09 11.49
CA GLY A 137 5.21 -2.66 10.80
C GLY A 137 6.09 -3.52 11.70
N LYS A 138 6.32 -3.08 12.94
CA LYS A 138 7.05 -3.87 13.93
C LYS A 138 6.30 -5.15 14.30
N HIS A 139 4.99 -5.08 14.53
CA HIS A 139 4.15 -6.26 14.81
C HIS A 139 4.05 -7.23 13.62
N ALA A 140 4.10 -6.72 12.40
CA ALA A 140 4.11 -7.53 11.18
C ALA A 140 5.48 -8.15 10.87
N GLY A 141 6.51 -7.89 11.69
CA GLY A 141 7.86 -8.40 11.48
C GLY A 141 8.56 -7.79 10.25
N MET A 142 8.25 -6.54 9.91
CA MET A 142 8.92 -5.87 8.78
C MET A 142 10.39 -5.59 9.11
N PRO A 143 11.34 -5.95 8.23
CA PRO A 143 12.77 -5.74 8.46
C PRO A 143 13.22 -4.30 8.25
N PHE A 144 12.29 -3.40 7.95
CA PHE A 144 12.52 -1.97 7.72
C PHE A 144 11.36 -1.15 8.31
N GLN A 145 11.61 0.16 8.51
CA GLN A 145 10.57 1.08 8.94
C GLN A 145 9.54 1.28 7.83
N VAL A 146 8.28 1.01 8.13
CA VAL A 146 7.17 1.26 7.19
C VAL A 146 6.63 2.67 7.36
N LEU A 147 6.35 3.33 6.24
CA LEU A 147 5.85 4.70 6.19
C LEU A 147 4.59 4.75 5.32
N PRO A 148 3.59 5.59 5.66
CA PRO A 148 2.31 5.62 4.94
C PRO A 148 2.43 5.83 3.42
N HIS A 149 3.40 6.61 2.95
CA HIS A 149 3.60 6.82 1.52
C HIS A 149 3.98 5.54 0.75
N MET A 150 4.51 4.53 1.44
CA MET A 150 4.85 3.23 0.84
C MET A 150 3.61 2.47 0.37
N LEU A 151 2.45 2.66 1.03
CA LEU A 151 1.15 2.11 0.57
C LEU A 151 0.75 2.70 -0.79
N ARG A 152 0.91 4.01 -0.94
CA ARG A 152 0.60 4.69 -2.21
C ARG A 152 1.55 4.24 -3.33
N HIS A 153 2.82 4.04 -3.04
CA HIS A 153 3.78 3.47 -3.98
C HIS A 153 3.39 2.02 -4.34
N ALA A 154 2.99 1.22 -3.36
CA ALA A 154 2.53 -0.15 -3.58
C ALA A 154 1.29 -0.20 -4.48
N CYS A 155 0.32 0.71 -4.28
CA CYS A 155 -0.83 0.87 -5.18
C CYS A 155 -0.37 1.11 -6.63
N GLY A 156 0.52 2.09 -6.85
CA GLY A 156 1.04 2.39 -8.18
C GLY A 156 1.72 1.19 -8.84
N TYR A 157 2.49 0.41 -8.07
CA TYR A 157 3.12 -0.83 -8.55
C TYR A 157 2.10 -1.91 -8.90
N ALA A 158 1.10 -2.13 -8.05
CA ALA A 158 0.07 -3.13 -8.30
C ALA A 158 -0.70 -2.82 -9.59
N LEU A 159 -1.10 -1.56 -9.79
CA LEU A 159 -1.80 -1.12 -10.98
C LEU A 159 -0.92 -1.21 -12.24
N ALA A 160 0.36 -0.85 -12.16
CA ALA A 160 1.30 -0.98 -13.27
C ALA A 160 1.50 -2.44 -13.68
N ASN A 161 1.61 -3.34 -12.70
CA ASN A 161 1.75 -4.79 -12.96
C ASN A 161 0.46 -5.41 -13.52
N ALA A 162 -0.70 -4.84 -13.21
CA ALA A 162 -1.99 -5.25 -13.80
C ALA A 162 -2.17 -4.79 -15.26
N GLY A 163 -1.19 -4.06 -15.83
CA GLY A 163 -1.21 -3.63 -17.24
C GLY A 163 -2.02 -2.38 -17.51
N HIS A 164 -2.39 -1.61 -16.47
CA HIS A 164 -3.07 -0.33 -16.66
C HIS A 164 -2.16 0.70 -17.34
N ASP A 165 -2.73 1.45 -18.27
CA ASP A 165 -1.99 2.51 -18.98
C ASP A 165 -1.45 3.58 -18.03
N THR A 166 -0.26 4.11 -18.35
CA THR A 166 0.43 5.12 -17.55
C THR A 166 -0.41 6.39 -17.32
N ARG A 167 -1.23 6.79 -18.29
CA ARG A 167 -2.14 7.94 -18.14
C ARG A 167 -3.27 7.63 -17.15
N ALA A 168 -3.83 6.43 -17.21
CA ALA A 168 -4.82 5.97 -16.23
C ALA A 168 -4.21 5.90 -14.83
N LEU A 169 -2.97 5.43 -14.70
CA LEU A 169 -2.23 5.43 -13.44
C LEU A 169 -1.97 6.84 -12.91
N GLN A 170 -1.65 7.78 -13.79
CA GLN A 170 -1.47 9.19 -13.42
C GLN A 170 -2.77 9.81 -12.90
N ALA A 171 -3.90 9.53 -13.52
CA ALA A 171 -5.20 9.98 -13.06
C ALA A 171 -5.57 9.35 -11.71
N TRP A 172 -5.29 8.05 -11.51
CA TRP A 172 -5.62 7.32 -10.30
C TRP A 172 -4.73 7.69 -9.10
N VAL A 173 -3.41 7.71 -9.30
CA VAL A 173 -2.43 7.89 -8.21
C VAL A 173 -1.72 9.23 -8.26
N TRP A 174 -1.82 9.97 -9.36
CA TRP A 174 -1.01 11.17 -9.65
C TRP A 174 0.48 10.94 -9.41
N ILE A 175 1.11 10.22 -10.33
CA ILE A 175 2.52 9.81 -10.28
C ILE A 175 3.50 10.98 -10.54
N ALA A 176 3.04 12.21 -10.65
CA ALA A 176 3.89 13.37 -10.97
C ALA A 176 5.07 13.62 -10.00
N THR A 177 5.16 12.89 -8.89
CA THR A 177 6.33 12.91 -7.99
C THR A 177 7.28 11.74 -8.17
N MET A 178 6.95 10.77 -9.02
CA MET A 178 7.86 9.67 -9.37
C MET A 178 8.52 10.03 -10.71
N GLY A 179 9.76 10.52 -10.63
CA GLY A 179 10.56 10.74 -11.82
C GLY A 179 10.68 9.49 -12.70
N PRO A 180 11.06 9.62 -13.99
CA PRO A 180 11.02 8.54 -14.99
C PRO A 180 11.89 7.31 -14.66
N LYS A 181 12.66 7.35 -13.59
CA LYS A 181 13.55 6.25 -13.17
C LYS A 181 12.85 5.09 -12.47
N LEU A 182 11.55 5.15 -12.17
CA LEU A 182 10.84 4.11 -11.43
C LEU A 182 10.16 3.06 -12.34
N PHE A 183 10.16 3.26 -13.65
CA PHE A 183 9.53 2.33 -14.61
C PHE A 183 10.44 1.21 -15.12
N LEU A 184 11.67 1.07 -14.61
CA LEU A 184 12.49 -0.12 -14.85
C LEU A 184 12.16 -1.21 -13.81
N VAL A 185 10.97 -1.75 -13.90
CA VAL A 185 10.64 -3.01 -13.21
C VAL A 185 11.10 -4.14 -14.11
N PRO A 186 11.94 -5.07 -13.65
CA PRO A 186 12.21 -6.30 -14.39
C PRO A 186 10.86 -7.01 -14.59
N ARG A 187 10.52 -7.33 -15.84
CA ARG A 187 9.38 -8.20 -16.16
C ARG A 187 9.46 -9.45 -15.30
N PRO A 188 8.40 -9.88 -14.62
CA PRO A 188 8.39 -11.18 -14.00
C PRO A 188 8.55 -12.23 -15.11
N LEU A 189 9.60 -13.01 -15.03
CA LEU A 189 9.85 -14.17 -15.89
C LEU A 189 8.68 -15.15 -15.73
N GLY A 190 7.94 -15.37 -16.83
CA GLY A 190 7.27 -16.63 -17.09
C GLY A 190 5.94 -16.84 -16.35
N ARG A 191 4.83 -16.41 -16.96
CA ARG A 191 3.62 -17.25 -16.90
C ARG A 191 3.94 -18.55 -17.63
N ALA A 192 4.06 -19.64 -16.88
CA ALA A 192 4.02 -20.97 -17.43
C ALA A 192 2.74 -21.09 -18.29
N ARG A 193 2.91 -21.25 -19.59
CA ARG A 193 1.79 -21.63 -20.47
C ARG A 193 1.31 -22.99 -19.98
N CYS A 194 0.10 -23.04 -19.48
CA CYS A 194 -0.64 -24.29 -19.44
C CYS A 194 -0.68 -24.79 -20.88
N ARG A 195 0.09 -25.83 -21.14
CA ARG A 195 0.07 -26.58 -22.39
C ARG A 195 -1.31 -27.29 -22.44
N ALA A 196 -2.19 -26.79 -23.30
CA ALA A 196 -3.36 -27.53 -23.66
C ALA A 196 -2.89 -28.83 -24.35
N THR A 197 -3.20 -29.96 -23.79
CA THR A 197 -3.04 -31.27 -24.42
C THR A 197 -4.09 -31.39 -25.53
N PRO A 198 -3.69 -31.72 -26.76
CA PRO A 198 -4.62 -32.10 -27.79
C PRO A 198 -4.77 -33.64 -27.77
N ASP A 199 -5.84 -34.15 -27.25
CA ASP A 199 -6.38 -35.50 -27.45
C ASP A 199 -7.87 -35.39 -27.13
N ASP A 200 -8.74 -35.54 -28.08
CA ASP A 200 -9.23 -36.73 -28.74
C ASP A 200 -10.08 -36.35 -29.97
N ALA A 201 -9.47 -36.47 -31.11
CA ALA A 201 -10.22 -36.70 -32.34
C ALA A 201 -10.14 -38.19 -32.63
N GLY A 202 -11.22 -38.91 -32.44
CA GLY A 202 -11.24 -40.31 -32.71
C GLY A 202 -12.64 -40.92 -32.65
N GLY A 203 -13.23 -41.15 -33.79
CA GLY A 203 -14.15 -42.27 -33.88
C GLY A 203 -15.58 -41.99 -34.39
N LEU A 204 -15.68 -41.63 -35.63
CA LEU A 204 -16.87 -41.95 -36.40
C LEU A 204 -16.77 -43.39 -36.92
N HIS A 205 -17.74 -44.26 -36.62
CA HIS A 205 -18.20 -45.33 -37.52
C HIS A 205 -19.56 -45.83 -37.06
N HIS A 206 -20.42 -45.84 -38.06
CA HIS A 206 -21.74 -46.42 -38.31
C HIS A 206 -22.94 -45.61 -37.95
#